data_8b19824779bcef93b0b69bfd57997a1f
#
_entry.id   8b19824779bcef93b0b69bfd57997a1f
#
_cell.length_a   1.000
_cell.length_b   1.000
_cell.length_c   1.000
_cell.angle_alpha   90.00
_cell.angle_beta   90.00
_cell.angle_gamma   90.00
#
_symmetry.space_group_name_H-M   'P 1'
#
loop_
_entity.id
_entity.type
_entity.pdbx_description
1 polymer ?
#
loop_
_entity_poly.entity_id
_entity_poly.type
_entity_poly.pdbx_seq_one_letter_code
_entity_poly.pdbx_strand_id
1 'polypeptide(L)' 'MSTAQLLAPQLSSDEVLRVARLDADRAYRDLARFVIRIAQEPDGWHVDFDLKDAMARGGGPHYVIDPESGVIVTKRYEQ' A
#
# COMPACT_ATOMS: atom_id res chain seq x y z
N MET A 1 -27.51 -18.88 -7.47
CA MET A 1 -26.93 -17.56 -7.38
C MET A 1 -25.58 -17.59 -6.66
N SER A 2 -24.64 -16.84 -7.15
CA SER A 2 -23.31 -16.82 -6.56
C SER A 2 -23.31 -15.98 -5.29
N THR A 3 -22.75 -16.53 -4.21
CA THR A 3 -22.56 -15.79 -2.97
C THR A 3 -21.64 -14.60 -3.16
N ALA A 4 -20.73 -14.70 -4.12
CA ALA A 4 -19.79 -13.62 -4.37
C ALA A 4 -20.48 -12.32 -4.71
N GLN A 5 -21.66 -12.38 -5.27
CA GLN A 5 -22.42 -11.18 -5.61
C GLN A 5 -22.96 -10.45 -4.39
N LEU A 6 -22.99 -11.13 -3.26
CA LEU A 6 -23.50 -10.55 -2.01
C LEU A 6 -22.38 -9.99 -1.16
N LEU A 7 -21.14 -10.20 -1.55
CA LEU A 7 -20.01 -9.69 -0.82
C LEU A 7 -19.78 -8.23 -1.18
N ALA A 8 -19.30 -7.47 -0.21
CA ALA A 8 -18.93 -6.10 -0.46
C ALA A 8 -17.84 -6.04 -1.53
N PRO A 9 -17.93 -5.09 -2.48
CA PRO A 9 -16.87 -4.94 -3.46
C PRO A 9 -15.55 -4.65 -2.79
N GLN A 10 -14.51 -5.28 -3.28
CA GLN A 10 -13.16 -5.03 -2.79
C GLN A 10 -12.44 -4.08 -3.72
N LEU A 11 -11.54 -3.30 -3.14
CA LEU A 11 -10.73 -2.38 -3.92
C LEU A 11 -9.80 -3.14 -4.83
N SER A 12 -9.57 -2.59 -6.01
CA SER A 12 -8.54 -3.07 -6.91
C SER A 12 -7.16 -2.70 -6.39
N SER A 13 -6.13 -3.34 -6.94
CA SER A 13 -4.76 -2.97 -6.61
C SER A 13 -4.47 -1.52 -6.96
N ASP A 14 -5.05 -1.01 -8.04
CA ASP A 14 -4.85 0.39 -8.44
C ASP A 14 -5.43 1.36 -7.41
N GLU A 15 -6.60 1.03 -6.87
CA GLU A 15 -7.23 1.86 -5.86
C GLU A 15 -6.44 1.85 -4.56
N VAL A 16 -5.96 0.68 -4.17
CA VAL A 16 -5.13 0.52 -2.98
C VAL A 16 -3.84 1.31 -3.12
N LEU A 17 -3.22 1.22 -4.30
CA LEU A 17 -2.00 1.96 -4.59
C LEU A 17 -2.23 3.46 -4.49
N ARG A 18 -3.37 3.94 -4.96
CA ARG A 18 -3.70 5.36 -4.87
C ARG A 18 -3.77 5.83 -3.42
N VAL A 19 -4.41 5.05 -2.57
CA VAL A 19 -4.50 5.36 -1.14
C VAL A 19 -3.11 5.47 -0.53
N ALA A 20 -2.26 4.48 -0.81
CA ALA A 20 -0.91 4.47 -0.28
C ALA A 20 -0.10 5.66 -0.78
N ARG A 21 -0.20 5.98 -2.06
CA ARG A 21 0.57 7.09 -2.65
C ARG A 21 0.15 8.44 -2.10
N LEU A 22 -1.12 8.63 -1.83
CA LEU A 22 -1.59 9.88 -1.24
C LEU A 22 -0.96 10.12 0.12
N ASP A 23 -0.89 9.08 0.94
CA ASP A 23 -0.26 9.21 2.25
C ASP A 23 1.25 9.36 2.11
N ALA A 24 1.87 8.58 1.23
CA ALA A 24 3.31 8.63 1.03
C ALA A 24 3.77 10.00 0.53
N ASP A 25 3.00 10.64 -0.33
CA ASP A 25 3.30 11.97 -0.84
C ASP A 25 3.35 13.02 0.27
N ARG A 26 2.59 12.80 1.33
CA ARG A 26 2.60 13.72 2.46
C ARG A 26 3.82 13.55 3.34
N ALA A 27 4.34 12.32 3.38
CA ALA A 27 5.42 11.97 4.31
C ALA A 27 6.79 12.05 3.67
N TYR A 28 6.88 11.85 2.36
CA TYR A 28 8.14 11.77 1.64
C TYR A 28 8.13 12.71 0.46
N ARG A 29 9.27 13.36 0.20
CA ARG A 29 9.36 14.35 -0.87
C ARG A 29 9.41 13.74 -2.25
N ASP A 30 10.12 12.63 -2.39
CA ASP A 30 10.42 12.08 -3.69
C ASP A 30 10.13 10.59 -3.73
N LEU A 31 8.98 10.24 -4.25
CA LEU A 31 8.59 8.85 -4.35
C LEU A 31 9.28 8.13 -5.50
N ALA A 32 9.93 8.87 -6.40
CA ALA A 32 10.64 8.24 -7.52
C ALA A 32 11.85 7.43 -7.06
N ARG A 33 12.29 7.63 -5.83
CA ARG A 33 13.41 6.87 -5.25
C ARG A 33 13.02 5.44 -4.88
N PHE A 34 11.74 5.13 -4.92
CA PHE A 34 11.24 3.84 -4.43
C PHE A 34 10.69 2.99 -5.55
N VAL A 35 10.80 1.68 -5.39
CA VAL A 35 9.97 0.72 -6.09
C VAL A 35 8.84 0.33 -5.15
N ILE A 36 7.69 0.07 -5.71
CA ILE A 36 6.51 -0.23 -4.91
C ILE A 36 6.17 -1.70 -5.10
N ARG A 37 6.06 -2.41 -3.99
CA ARG A 37 5.59 -3.78 -3.99
C ARG A 37 4.21 -3.82 -3.37
N ILE A 38 3.31 -4.54 -4.00
CA ILE A 38 1.95 -4.65 -3.53
C ILE A 38 1.56 -6.12 -3.55
N ALA A 39 0.97 -6.57 -2.45
CA ALA A 39 0.58 -7.96 -2.30
C ALA A 39 -0.71 -8.05 -1.49
N GLN A 40 -1.58 -8.96 -1.88
CA GLN A 40 -2.79 -9.24 -1.13
C GLN A 40 -2.49 -10.33 -0.12
N GLU A 41 -2.73 -10.03 1.15
CA GLU A 41 -2.45 -10.92 2.27
C GLU A 41 -3.72 -11.13 3.09
N PRO A 42 -3.75 -12.11 4.00
CA PRO A 42 -4.95 -12.33 4.81
C PRO A 42 -5.40 -11.14 5.64
N ASP A 43 -4.48 -10.28 6.04
CA ASP A 43 -4.80 -9.11 6.86
C ASP A 43 -5.06 -7.86 6.04
N GLY A 44 -4.99 -7.96 4.70
CA GLY A 44 -5.27 -6.84 3.82
C GLY A 44 -4.23 -6.69 2.73
N TRP A 45 -4.28 -5.57 2.05
CA TRP A 45 -3.28 -5.25 1.02
C TRP A 45 -2.03 -4.68 1.68
N HIS A 46 -0.89 -5.29 1.37
CA HIS A 46 0.41 -4.79 1.81
C HIS A 46 1.02 -3.97 0.69
N VAL A 47 1.36 -2.73 0.99
CA VAL A 47 2.02 -1.85 0.03
C VAL A 47 3.33 -1.38 0.65
N ASP A 48 4.44 -1.76 0.02
CA ASP A 48 5.77 -1.48 0.55
C ASP A 48 6.56 -0.65 -0.44
N PHE A 49 7.10 0.46 0.03
CA PHE A 49 7.96 1.32 -0.76
C PHE A 49 9.41 1.03 -0.37
N ASP A 50 10.14 0.40 -1.28
CA ASP A 50 11.54 0.03 -1.04
C ASP A 50 12.45 0.90 -1.90
N LEU A 51 13.59 1.30 -1.35
CA LEU A 51 14.55 2.09 -2.11
C LEU A 51 15.05 1.30 -3.32
N LYS A 52 15.13 1.99 -4.45
CA LYS A 52 15.68 1.40 -5.67
C LYS A 52 17.16 1.07 -5.51
N ASP A 53 17.88 1.91 -4.79
CA ASP A 53 19.29 1.72 -4.56
C ASP A 53 19.48 0.77 -3.38
N ALA A 54 19.93 -0.45 -3.68
CA ALA A 54 20.13 -1.48 -2.67
C ALA A 54 21.22 -1.12 -1.67
N MET A 55 22.11 -0.18 -2.02
CA MET A 55 23.17 0.25 -1.14
C MET A 55 22.75 1.41 -0.23
N ALA A 56 21.64 2.04 -0.52
CA ALA A 56 21.16 3.14 0.30
C ALA A 56 20.58 2.61 1.60
N ARG A 57 20.67 3.44 2.64
CA ARG A 57 20.10 3.11 3.93
C ARG A 57 18.67 3.65 4.03
N GLY A 58 17.90 3.00 4.88
CA GLY A 58 16.54 3.41 5.14
C GLY A 58 15.57 2.75 4.19
N GLY A 59 14.40 3.31 4.11
CA GLY A 59 13.35 2.80 3.26
C GLY A 59 12.22 3.80 3.17
N GLY A 60 11.13 3.38 2.59
CA GLY A 60 9.94 4.18 2.45
C GLY A 60 8.85 3.71 3.39
N PRO A 61 7.63 4.20 3.15
CA PRO A 61 6.49 3.82 3.98
C PRO A 61 6.01 2.41 3.66
N HIS A 62 5.43 1.78 4.67
CA HIS A 62 4.82 0.46 4.56
C HIS A 62 3.40 0.55 5.07
N TYR A 63 2.47 -0.03 4.33
CA TYR A 63 1.05 0.06 4.65
C TYR A 63 0.39 -1.29 4.64
N VAL A 64 -0.61 -1.45 5.51
CA VAL A 64 -1.62 -2.49 5.38
C VAL A 64 -2.95 -1.76 5.21
N ILE A 65 -3.65 -2.07 4.14
CA ILE A 65 -4.87 -1.36 3.76
C ILE A 65 -6.02 -2.34 3.68
N ASP A 66 -7.13 -1.98 4.31
CA ASP A 66 -8.34 -2.80 4.30
C ASP A 66 -8.87 -2.90 2.87
N PRO A 67 -9.11 -4.13 2.37
CA PRO A 67 -9.51 -4.31 0.98
C PRO A 67 -10.92 -3.86 0.67
N GLU A 68 -11.76 -3.67 1.68
CA GLU A 68 -13.13 -3.23 1.45
C GLU A 68 -13.28 -1.72 1.61
N SER A 69 -12.71 -1.17 2.67
CA SER A 69 -12.92 0.24 2.99
C SER A 69 -11.85 1.16 2.42
N GLY A 70 -10.67 0.63 2.12
CA GLY A 70 -9.54 1.46 1.72
C GLY A 70 -8.88 2.19 2.87
N VAL A 71 -9.28 1.86 4.09
CA VAL A 71 -8.68 2.48 5.27
C VAL A 71 -7.28 1.91 5.49
N ILE A 72 -6.34 2.79 5.80
CA ILE A 72 -5.00 2.37 6.19
C ILE A 72 -5.10 1.84 7.61
N VAL A 73 -4.94 0.52 7.74
CA VAL A 73 -5.03 -0.15 9.04
C VAL A 73 -3.73 0.03 9.81
N THR A 74 -2.61 -0.11 9.11
CA THR A 74 -1.28 0.00 9.71
C THR A 74 -0.40 0.78 8.77
N LYS A 75 0.41 1.67 9.31
CA LYS A 75 1.45 2.31 8.52
C LYS A 75 2.72 2.46 9.33
N ARG A 76 3.83 2.33 8.65
CA ARG A 76 5.15 2.47 9.26
C ARG A 76 6.05 3.23 8.29
N TYR A 77 6.69 4.25 8.78
CA TYR A 77 7.64 5.02 7.99
C TYR A 77 9.04 4.63 8.40
N GLU A 78 9.86 4.31 7.41
CA GLU A 78 11.29 4.08 7.63
C GLU A 78 12.07 5.29 7.15
N GLN A 79 13.19 5.48 7.80
CA GLN A 79 14.04 6.62 7.46
C GLN A 79 15.36 6.19 6.89
#